data_dc3286d699a280da88df7e1e3fd5f843
#
_entry.id   dc3286d699a280da88df7e1e3fd5f843
#
_cell.length_a   1.000
_cell.length_b   1.000
_cell.length_c   1.000
_cell.angle_alpha   90.00
_cell.angle_beta   90.00
_cell.angle_gamma   90.00
#
_symmetry.space_group_name_H-M   'P 1'
#
loop_
_entity.id
_entity.type
_entity.pdbx_description
1 polymer ?
#
loop_
_entity_poly.entity_id
_entity_poly.type
_entity_poly.pdbx_seq_one_letter_code
_entity_poly.pdbx_strand_id
1 'polypeptide(L)'
;VLSPPIVVKIGGSTLGNHDTSLRDLVALQQQGINVVVVHGGGNVISDWMQRQGIAPHFVNGLRVTDAPSLDIVVAVLTGLVNKALVSQLQEIGGTSMGISGIDGGLIEAYIAKPELGFVGDVAKVDTKPLLSILKAGYIPMVAPVAIHQLDGSEHSGKPLNINGDTVAGEIARALGAKRLIFLTDVPGIMDGNGRVLKHLDKRRANILLNSDIISGGMIPKLDACLRAIETSEYAEIIDGRHPEALLNCVNGESDGTRIVNRF
;
A
#
# COMPACT_ATOMS: atom_id res chain seq x y z
N VAL A 1 11.00 -18.75 14.60
CA VAL A 1 11.28 -17.70 13.60
C VAL A 1 10.01 -17.52 12.79
N LEU A 2 9.53 -16.27 12.62
CA LEU A 2 8.38 -16.01 11.74
C LEU A 2 8.77 -16.33 10.28
N SER A 3 7.89 -16.98 9.54
CA SER A 3 8.04 -17.08 8.09
C SER A 3 7.93 -15.67 7.45
N PRO A 4 8.65 -15.39 6.36
CA PRO A 4 8.54 -14.11 5.66
C PRO A 4 7.09 -13.78 5.33
N PRO A 5 6.60 -12.58 5.68
CA PRO A 5 5.20 -12.23 5.47
C PRO A 5 4.90 -11.94 4.00
N ILE A 6 3.62 -11.95 3.67
CA ILE A 6 3.08 -11.37 2.44
C ILE A 6 2.67 -9.93 2.74
N VAL A 7 3.04 -8.97 1.90
CA VAL A 7 2.52 -7.61 1.98
C VAL A 7 1.41 -7.45 0.96
N VAL A 8 0.24 -7.00 1.40
CA VAL A 8 -0.93 -6.78 0.56
C VAL A 8 -1.29 -5.31 0.58
N LYS A 9 -1.38 -4.68 -0.57
CA LYS A 9 -1.88 -3.32 -0.69
C LYS A 9 -3.30 -3.33 -1.21
N ILE A 10 -4.22 -2.78 -0.42
CA ILE A 10 -5.63 -2.65 -0.78
C ILE A 10 -5.90 -1.22 -1.24
N GLY A 11 -6.37 -1.06 -2.49
CA GLY A 11 -6.79 0.23 -3.04
C GLY A 11 -8.13 0.69 -2.47
N GLY A 12 -8.35 2.02 -2.42
CA GLY A 12 -9.64 2.55 -1.97
C GLY A 12 -10.81 2.23 -2.91
N SER A 13 -10.55 1.90 -4.17
CA SER A 13 -11.55 1.50 -5.16
C SER A 13 -11.98 0.03 -5.05
N THR A 14 -11.20 -0.82 -4.38
CA THR A 14 -11.50 -2.24 -4.19
C THR A 14 -12.30 -2.52 -2.91
N LEU A 15 -12.46 -1.53 -2.02
CA LEU A 15 -13.24 -1.64 -0.79
C LEU A 15 -14.73 -1.37 -1.06
N GLY A 16 -15.43 -2.30 -1.72
CA GLY A 16 -16.86 -2.20 -2.07
C GLY A 16 -17.68 -3.41 -1.62
N ASN A 17 -19.01 -3.36 -1.84
CA ASN A 17 -19.99 -4.38 -1.38
C ASN A 17 -19.77 -5.81 -1.92
N HIS A 18 -18.87 -6.02 -2.88
CA HIS A 18 -18.54 -7.33 -3.45
C HIS A 18 -17.07 -7.73 -3.20
N ASP A 19 -16.36 -6.93 -2.43
CA ASP A 19 -14.94 -7.19 -2.10
C ASP A 19 -14.81 -8.33 -1.09
N THR A 20 -14.16 -9.42 -1.49
CA THR A 20 -13.85 -10.56 -0.61
C THR A 20 -12.48 -10.43 0.06
N SER A 21 -11.72 -9.36 -0.21
CA SER A 21 -10.33 -9.22 0.23
C SER A 21 -10.16 -9.39 1.75
N LEU A 22 -11.11 -8.87 2.55
CA LEU A 22 -11.06 -9.05 4.00
C LEU A 22 -11.30 -10.51 4.41
N ARG A 23 -12.20 -11.24 3.72
CA ARG A 23 -12.41 -12.68 3.96
C ARG A 23 -11.19 -13.49 3.58
N ASP A 24 -10.56 -13.15 2.48
CA ASP A 24 -9.32 -13.77 2.02
C ASP A 24 -8.19 -13.55 3.05
N LEU A 25 -8.07 -12.35 3.63
CA LEU A 25 -7.11 -12.06 4.71
C LEU A 25 -7.36 -12.94 5.94
N VAL A 26 -8.61 -13.10 6.35
CA VAL A 26 -8.98 -13.99 7.47
C VAL A 26 -8.63 -15.44 7.16
N ALA A 27 -8.92 -15.91 5.95
CA ALA A 27 -8.59 -17.26 5.53
C ALA A 27 -7.06 -17.50 5.52
N LEU A 28 -6.27 -16.53 5.04
CA LEU A 28 -4.80 -16.60 5.10
C LEU A 28 -4.29 -16.62 6.54
N GLN A 29 -4.85 -15.79 7.42
CA GLN A 29 -4.51 -15.80 8.85
C GLN A 29 -4.79 -17.14 9.50
N GLN A 30 -5.95 -17.76 9.21
CA GLN A 30 -6.32 -19.09 9.73
C GLN A 30 -5.39 -20.21 9.22
N GLN A 31 -4.82 -20.02 8.04
CA GLN A 31 -3.79 -20.93 7.48
C GLN A 31 -2.40 -20.67 8.09
N GLY A 32 -2.25 -19.75 9.02
CA GLY A 32 -0.96 -19.39 9.62
C GLY A 32 -0.04 -18.58 8.73
N ILE A 33 -0.56 -17.99 7.66
CA ILE A 33 0.20 -17.13 6.75
C ILE A 33 0.29 -15.73 7.36
N ASN A 34 1.51 -15.22 7.53
CA ASN A 34 1.75 -13.87 8.02
C ASN A 34 1.42 -12.86 6.91
N VAL A 35 0.51 -11.94 7.18
CA VAL A 35 0.11 -10.88 6.23
C VAL A 35 0.26 -9.52 6.87
N VAL A 36 0.82 -8.55 6.14
CA VAL A 36 0.82 -7.12 6.46
C VAL A 36 -0.02 -6.43 5.41
N VAL A 37 -0.97 -5.61 5.84
CA VAL A 37 -1.84 -4.87 4.92
C VAL A 37 -1.47 -3.39 4.93
N VAL A 38 -1.33 -2.80 3.74
CA VAL A 38 -1.27 -1.34 3.55
C VAL A 38 -2.54 -0.93 2.82
N HIS A 39 -3.31 -0.03 3.42
CA HIS A 39 -4.55 0.43 2.80
C HIS A 39 -4.43 1.83 2.19
N GLY A 40 -5.30 2.14 1.24
CA GLY A 40 -5.52 3.48 0.71
C GLY A 40 -6.68 4.19 1.41
N GLY A 41 -7.20 5.25 0.78
CA GLY A 41 -8.34 6.02 1.29
C GLY A 41 -8.58 7.33 0.53
N GLY A 42 -7.99 7.47 -0.66
CA GLY A 42 -8.00 8.73 -1.42
C GLY A 42 -9.40 9.30 -1.68
N ASN A 43 -10.38 8.47 -2.01
CA ASN A 43 -11.77 8.90 -2.22
C ASN A 43 -12.39 9.45 -0.94
N VAL A 44 -12.22 8.75 0.19
CA VAL A 44 -12.74 9.18 1.49
C VAL A 44 -12.10 10.51 1.92
N ILE A 45 -10.80 10.69 1.69
CA ILE A 45 -10.12 11.96 1.94
C ILE A 45 -10.75 13.08 1.10
N SER A 46 -10.94 12.83 -0.20
CA SER A 46 -11.53 13.82 -1.12
C SER A 46 -12.94 14.24 -0.67
N ASP A 47 -13.78 13.27 -0.29
CA ASP A 47 -15.13 13.54 0.22
C ASP A 47 -15.10 14.37 1.52
N TRP A 48 -14.17 14.07 2.43
CA TRP A 48 -14.03 14.84 3.67
C TRP A 48 -13.50 16.25 3.45
N MET A 49 -12.53 16.42 2.53
CA MET A 49 -12.06 17.76 2.12
C MET A 49 -13.21 18.59 1.55
N GLN A 50 -14.00 18.02 0.64
CA GLN A 50 -15.16 18.72 0.04
C GLN A 50 -16.20 19.13 1.09
N ARG A 51 -16.50 18.28 2.07
CA ARG A 51 -17.41 18.60 3.19
C ARG A 51 -16.92 19.78 4.02
N GLN A 52 -15.60 20.02 4.06
CA GLN A 52 -15.00 21.16 4.75
C GLN A 52 -14.72 22.35 3.81
N GLY A 53 -15.21 22.30 2.57
CA GLY A 53 -15.02 23.38 1.61
C GLY A 53 -13.61 23.45 1.01
N ILE A 54 -12.79 22.40 1.16
CA ILE A 54 -11.44 22.30 0.59
C ILE A 54 -11.51 21.49 -0.70
N ALA A 55 -11.13 22.09 -1.82
CA ALA A 55 -11.06 21.39 -3.10
C ALA A 55 -9.81 20.48 -3.16
N PRO A 56 -9.95 19.15 -3.42
CA PRO A 56 -8.79 18.29 -3.60
C PRO A 56 -8.00 18.72 -4.84
N HIS A 57 -6.69 18.86 -4.70
CA HIS A 57 -5.78 19.15 -5.80
C HIS A 57 -4.76 18.03 -5.98
N PHE A 58 -4.45 17.68 -7.25
CA PHE A 58 -3.52 16.59 -7.59
C PHE A 58 -2.51 17.05 -8.63
N VAL A 59 -1.26 16.65 -8.46
CA VAL A 59 -0.18 16.82 -9.43
C VAL A 59 0.43 15.45 -9.68
N ASN A 60 0.41 15.01 -10.93
CA ASN A 60 0.93 13.69 -11.33
C ASN A 60 0.39 12.51 -10.48
N GLY A 61 -0.90 12.58 -10.10
CA GLY A 61 -1.55 11.54 -9.29
C GLY A 61 -1.26 11.62 -7.78
N LEU A 62 -0.41 12.54 -7.33
CA LEU A 62 -0.15 12.80 -5.92
C LEU A 62 -1.01 13.98 -5.43
N ARG A 63 -1.61 13.83 -4.25
CA ARG A 63 -2.42 14.88 -3.62
C ARG A 63 -1.52 15.97 -3.09
N VAL A 64 -1.69 17.19 -3.56
CA VAL A 64 -1.11 18.38 -2.90
C VAL A 64 -1.71 18.47 -1.49
N THR A 65 -0.85 18.55 -0.49
CA THR A 65 -1.24 18.44 0.93
C THR A 65 -0.67 19.61 1.71
N ASP A 66 -1.43 20.69 1.81
CA ASP A 66 -1.15 21.81 2.71
C ASP A 66 -1.49 21.43 4.17
N ALA A 67 -1.25 22.32 5.13
CA ALA A 67 -1.48 22.03 6.54
C ALA A 67 -2.94 21.65 6.86
N PRO A 68 -3.98 22.38 6.40
CA PRO A 68 -5.37 21.97 6.61
C PRO A 68 -5.71 20.62 5.96
N SER A 69 -5.19 20.37 4.77
CA SER A 69 -5.37 19.09 4.08
C SER A 69 -4.68 17.95 4.81
N LEU A 70 -3.51 18.18 5.43
CA LEU A 70 -2.79 17.19 6.19
C LEU A 70 -3.60 16.69 7.38
N ASP A 71 -4.22 17.58 8.14
CA ASP A 71 -5.06 17.21 9.29
C ASP A 71 -6.20 16.28 8.86
N ILE A 72 -6.85 16.57 7.73
CA ILE A 72 -7.89 15.70 7.16
C ILE A 72 -7.30 14.36 6.72
N VAL A 73 -6.18 14.36 6.03
CA VAL A 73 -5.51 13.13 5.58
C VAL A 73 -5.18 12.23 6.77
N VAL A 74 -4.57 12.78 7.81
CA VAL A 74 -4.23 12.03 9.03
C VAL A 74 -5.50 11.48 9.68
N ALA A 75 -6.50 12.33 9.97
CA ALA A 75 -7.74 11.91 10.63
C ALA A 75 -8.48 10.83 9.84
N VAL A 76 -8.58 10.98 8.52
CA VAL A 76 -9.30 10.04 7.65
C VAL A 76 -8.54 8.72 7.52
N LEU A 77 -7.25 8.75 7.23
CA LEU A 77 -6.49 7.52 7.01
C LEU A 77 -6.30 6.73 8.31
N THR A 78 -5.86 7.37 9.39
CA THR A 78 -5.52 6.67 10.64
C THR A 78 -6.74 6.39 11.51
N GLY A 79 -7.74 7.25 11.46
CA GLY A 79 -8.96 7.15 12.24
C GLY A 79 -10.09 6.45 11.50
N LEU A 80 -10.63 7.05 10.46
CA LEU A 80 -11.84 6.57 9.82
C LEU A 80 -11.59 5.28 9.02
N VAL A 81 -10.72 5.33 8.01
CA VAL A 81 -10.52 4.19 7.10
C VAL A 81 -9.86 3.04 7.83
N ASN A 82 -8.78 3.31 8.56
CA ASN A 82 -8.04 2.27 9.26
C ASN A 82 -8.92 1.52 10.28
N LYS A 83 -9.67 2.25 11.12
CA LYS A 83 -10.50 1.63 12.15
C LYS A 83 -11.75 0.95 11.58
N ALA A 84 -12.29 1.45 10.49
CA ALA A 84 -13.37 0.77 9.77
C ALA A 84 -12.91 -0.60 9.25
N LEU A 85 -11.72 -0.68 8.62
CA LEU A 85 -11.15 -1.93 8.12
C LEU A 85 -10.85 -2.92 9.24
N VAL A 86 -10.26 -2.46 10.34
CA VAL A 86 -10.00 -3.28 11.53
C VAL A 86 -11.30 -3.85 12.09
N SER A 87 -12.34 -3.01 12.24
CA SER A 87 -13.66 -3.43 12.74
C SER A 87 -14.32 -4.47 11.83
N GLN A 88 -14.34 -4.22 10.52
CA GLN A 88 -14.90 -5.15 9.54
C GLN A 88 -14.19 -6.50 9.52
N LEU A 89 -12.85 -6.50 9.65
CA LEU A 89 -12.08 -7.74 9.68
C LEU A 89 -12.37 -8.53 10.97
N GLN A 90 -12.54 -7.86 12.11
CA GLN A 90 -12.94 -8.50 13.37
C GLN A 90 -14.36 -9.06 13.31
N GLU A 91 -15.30 -8.37 12.66
CA GLU A 91 -16.68 -8.82 12.49
C GLU A 91 -16.78 -10.19 11.79
N ILE A 92 -15.85 -10.46 10.87
CA ILE A 92 -15.77 -11.73 10.13
C ILE A 92 -14.80 -12.74 10.75
N GLY A 93 -14.35 -12.53 11.99
CA GLY A 93 -13.56 -13.47 12.77
C GLY A 93 -12.04 -13.38 12.59
N GLY A 94 -11.54 -12.34 11.91
CA GLY A 94 -10.11 -12.06 11.83
C GLY A 94 -9.61 -11.28 13.05
N THR A 95 -8.31 -11.25 13.25
CA THR A 95 -7.67 -10.44 14.29
C THR A 95 -6.66 -9.50 13.67
N SER A 96 -6.83 -8.19 13.87
CA SER A 96 -5.96 -7.18 13.28
C SER A 96 -5.67 -6.03 14.23
N MET A 97 -4.57 -5.34 13.98
CA MET A 97 -4.17 -4.13 14.69
C MET A 97 -3.92 -3.01 13.68
N GLY A 98 -4.69 -1.93 13.81
CA GLY A 98 -4.55 -0.74 12.96
C GLY A 98 -3.50 0.19 13.50
N ILE A 99 -2.52 0.50 12.67
CA ILE A 99 -1.41 1.43 12.95
C ILE A 99 -1.17 2.34 11.73
N SER A 100 -0.32 3.33 11.90
CA SER A 100 0.24 4.17 10.83
C SER A 100 1.76 4.05 10.81
N GLY A 101 2.40 4.67 9.84
CA GLY A 101 3.87 4.74 9.80
C GLY A 101 4.48 5.53 10.96
N ILE A 102 3.68 6.34 11.67
CA ILE A 102 4.14 7.10 12.86
C ILE A 102 4.31 6.17 14.06
N ASP A 103 3.44 5.17 14.20
CA ASP A 103 3.37 4.32 15.38
C ASP A 103 4.66 3.50 15.54
N GLY A 104 5.31 3.68 16.70
CA GLY A 104 6.57 3.03 17.00
C GLY A 104 7.74 3.45 16.10
N GLY A 105 7.63 4.56 15.37
CA GLY A 105 8.64 5.00 14.41
C GLY A 105 8.76 4.06 13.21
N LEU A 106 7.66 3.43 12.81
CA LEU A 106 7.65 2.45 11.72
C LEU A 106 8.18 3.02 10.40
N ILE A 107 7.80 4.27 10.04
CA ILE A 107 8.22 4.92 8.80
C ILE A 107 8.72 6.33 9.08
N GLU A 108 9.99 6.57 8.84
CA GLU A 108 10.55 7.90 8.72
C GLU A 108 10.52 8.35 7.26
N ALA A 109 10.15 9.61 7.02
CA ALA A 109 10.00 10.18 5.69
C ALA A 109 10.59 11.59 5.60
N TYR A 110 10.76 12.10 4.40
CA TYR A 110 11.21 13.46 4.11
C TYR A 110 10.38 14.09 3.01
N ILE A 111 10.31 15.42 2.97
CA ILE A 111 9.62 16.14 1.90
C ILE A 111 10.53 16.18 0.67
N ALA A 112 10.20 15.37 -0.35
CA ALA A 112 10.98 15.30 -1.59
C ALA A 112 10.60 16.39 -2.60
N LYS A 113 9.36 16.86 -2.54
CA LYS A 113 8.77 17.84 -3.48
C LYS A 113 8.04 18.91 -2.70
N PRO A 114 8.72 20.03 -2.34
CA PRO A 114 8.13 21.10 -1.55
C PRO A 114 6.83 21.70 -2.15
N GLU A 115 6.70 21.67 -3.47
CA GLU A 115 5.50 22.13 -4.19
C GLU A 115 4.25 21.28 -3.92
N LEU A 116 4.41 20.10 -3.37
CA LEU A 116 3.30 19.24 -2.95
C LEU A 116 2.90 19.45 -1.48
N GLY A 117 3.63 20.30 -0.75
CA GLY A 117 3.43 20.51 0.68
C GLY A 117 3.90 19.33 1.54
N PHE A 118 3.06 18.88 2.47
CA PHE A 118 3.36 17.79 3.40
C PHE A 118 3.21 16.38 2.77
N VAL A 119 3.67 16.24 1.55
CA VAL A 119 3.81 14.93 0.88
C VAL A 119 5.24 14.45 1.04
N GLY A 120 5.40 13.26 1.60
CA GLY A 120 6.72 12.69 1.87
C GLY A 120 7.08 11.54 0.95
N ASP A 121 8.40 11.28 0.88
CA ASP A 121 8.94 10.02 0.40
C ASP A 121 9.62 9.28 1.56
N VAL A 122 9.65 7.95 1.48
CA VAL A 122 10.14 7.10 2.60
C VAL A 122 11.66 7.16 2.67
N ALA A 123 12.17 7.53 3.85
CA ALA A 123 13.61 7.54 4.14
C ALA A 123 14.04 6.21 4.77
N LYS A 124 13.23 5.68 5.70
CA LYS A 124 13.56 4.48 6.47
C LYS A 124 12.29 3.78 6.96
N VAL A 125 12.35 2.45 7.03
CA VAL A 125 11.33 1.61 7.66
C VAL A 125 11.98 0.83 8.81
N ASP A 126 11.48 0.99 10.04
CA ASP A 126 11.79 0.11 11.17
C ASP A 126 10.73 -1.00 11.26
N THR A 127 11.11 -2.21 10.94
CA THR A 127 10.17 -3.35 10.89
C THR A 127 9.77 -3.90 12.24
N LYS A 128 10.38 -3.46 13.35
CA LYS A 128 10.11 -3.99 14.70
C LYS A 128 8.63 -3.91 15.12
N PRO A 129 7.90 -2.79 14.88
CA PRO A 129 6.48 -2.74 15.21
C PRO A 129 5.68 -3.80 14.49
N LEU A 130 5.90 -3.96 13.17
CA LEU A 130 5.20 -4.97 12.36
C LEU A 130 5.50 -6.39 12.81
N LEU A 131 6.76 -6.71 13.05
CA LEU A 131 7.18 -8.03 13.53
C LEU A 131 6.59 -8.35 14.92
N SER A 132 6.44 -7.35 15.78
CA SER A 132 5.83 -7.52 17.11
C SER A 132 4.34 -7.84 16.99
N ILE A 133 3.61 -7.15 16.13
CA ILE A 133 2.19 -7.36 15.85
C ILE A 133 1.98 -8.75 15.24
N LEU A 134 2.78 -9.13 14.24
CA LEU A 134 2.72 -10.46 13.61
C LEU A 134 3.02 -11.58 14.60
N LYS A 135 4.02 -11.41 15.49
CA LYS A 135 4.34 -12.39 16.56
C LYS A 135 3.18 -12.60 17.54
N ALA A 136 2.40 -11.56 17.77
CA ALA A 136 1.19 -11.65 18.60
C ALA A 136 -0.02 -12.28 17.88
N GLY A 137 0.14 -12.67 16.61
CA GLY A 137 -0.91 -13.31 15.80
C GLY A 137 -1.88 -12.34 15.11
N TYR A 138 -1.61 -11.05 15.15
CA TYR A 138 -2.46 -10.03 14.51
C TYR A 138 -1.99 -9.71 13.09
N ILE A 139 -2.93 -9.31 12.23
CA ILE A 139 -2.64 -8.68 10.94
C ILE A 139 -2.39 -7.19 11.16
N PRO A 140 -1.17 -6.65 10.91
CA PRO A 140 -0.95 -5.21 10.92
C PRO A 140 -1.69 -4.55 9.75
N MET A 141 -2.55 -3.56 10.05
CA MET A 141 -3.30 -2.76 9.08
C MET A 141 -2.70 -1.36 9.06
N VAL A 142 -1.89 -1.04 8.04
CA VAL A 142 -1.05 0.16 8.01
C VAL A 142 -1.68 1.27 7.19
N ALA A 143 -1.91 2.42 7.82
CA ALA A 143 -2.26 3.68 7.16
C ALA A 143 -0.98 4.37 6.62
N PRO A 144 -0.97 4.90 5.38
CA PRO A 144 0.20 5.48 4.75
C PRO A 144 0.46 6.94 5.21
N VAL A 145 0.63 7.12 6.49
CA VAL A 145 1.06 8.37 7.14
C VAL A 145 2.36 8.07 7.87
N ALA A 146 3.40 8.87 7.62
CA ALA A 146 4.72 8.70 8.21
C ALA A 146 5.11 9.88 9.09
N ILE A 147 6.21 9.75 9.84
CA ILE A 147 6.78 10.84 10.61
C ILE A 147 7.92 11.49 9.78
N HIS A 148 7.93 12.82 9.72
CA HIS A 148 9.10 13.53 9.18
C HIS A 148 10.32 13.21 10.02
N GLN A 149 11.47 13.00 9.39
CA GLN A 149 12.74 12.67 10.07
C GLN A 149 13.00 13.58 11.26
N LEU A 150 13.51 12.98 12.35
CA LEU A 150 13.83 13.67 13.59
C LEU A 150 15.21 14.35 13.47
N ASP A 151 15.33 15.30 12.54
CA ASP A 151 16.58 16.00 12.17
C ASP A 151 16.72 17.39 12.79
N GLY A 152 15.75 17.81 13.61
CA GLY A 152 15.70 19.12 14.25
C GLY A 152 15.29 20.26 13.31
N SER A 153 14.87 19.97 12.08
CA SER A 153 14.29 20.96 11.15
C SER A 153 12.92 21.45 11.64
N GLU A 154 12.39 22.51 11.00
CA GLU A 154 11.08 23.08 11.31
C GLU A 154 9.94 22.03 11.19
N HIS A 155 10.11 21.04 10.34
CA HIS A 155 9.12 19.99 10.10
C HIS A 155 9.43 18.70 10.86
N SER A 156 10.52 18.65 11.62
CA SER A 156 10.93 17.49 12.41
C SER A 156 9.78 16.95 13.26
N GLY A 157 9.48 15.67 13.13
CA GLY A 157 8.42 15.00 13.87
C GLY A 157 6.99 15.26 13.39
N LYS A 158 6.77 16.09 12.38
CA LYS A 158 5.41 16.32 11.82
C LYS A 158 4.96 15.11 11.00
N PRO A 159 3.63 14.84 10.95
CA PRO A 159 3.08 13.85 10.02
C PRO A 159 3.33 14.23 8.57
N LEU A 160 3.51 13.21 7.71
CA LEU A 160 3.59 13.36 6.26
C LEU A 160 2.60 12.38 5.60
N ASN A 161 1.93 12.87 4.55
CA ASN A 161 1.11 12.06 3.66
C ASN A 161 2.02 11.29 2.70
N ILE A 162 1.98 9.97 2.71
CA ILE A 162 2.79 9.14 1.83
C ILE A 162 1.89 8.42 0.82
N ASN A 163 2.37 8.23 -0.40
CA ASN A 163 1.66 7.38 -1.35
C ASN A 163 1.59 5.94 -0.81
N GLY A 164 0.39 5.36 -0.76
CA GLY A 164 0.19 4.02 -0.18
C GLY A 164 0.87 2.90 -0.96
N ASP A 165 1.08 3.08 -2.26
CA ASP A 165 1.80 2.10 -3.08
C ASP A 165 3.30 2.14 -2.73
N THR A 166 3.87 3.33 -2.55
CA THR A 166 5.24 3.53 -2.07
C THR A 166 5.44 2.89 -0.69
N VAL A 167 4.53 3.13 0.26
CA VAL A 167 4.58 2.52 1.60
C VAL A 167 4.58 0.99 1.51
N ALA A 168 3.72 0.41 0.67
CA ALA A 168 3.65 -1.04 0.51
C ALA A 168 4.96 -1.63 -0.05
N GLY A 169 5.55 -0.99 -1.06
CA GLY A 169 6.82 -1.40 -1.64
C GLY A 169 7.97 -1.35 -0.64
N GLU A 170 8.08 -0.24 0.10
CA GLU A 170 9.15 -0.05 1.09
C GLU A 170 9.01 -0.98 2.31
N ILE A 171 7.78 -1.22 2.78
CA ILE A 171 7.53 -2.22 3.84
C ILE A 171 7.90 -3.62 3.34
N ALA A 172 7.51 -3.99 2.12
CA ALA A 172 7.85 -5.30 1.56
C ALA A 172 9.37 -5.48 1.45
N ARG A 173 10.08 -4.47 0.94
CA ARG A 173 11.54 -4.46 0.85
C ARG A 173 12.20 -4.60 2.23
N ALA A 174 11.78 -3.81 3.20
CA ALA A 174 12.38 -3.78 4.52
C ALA A 174 12.15 -5.07 5.33
N LEU A 175 10.98 -5.71 5.16
CA LEU A 175 10.65 -6.99 5.80
C LEU A 175 11.31 -8.20 5.12
N GLY A 176 11.90 -8.06 3.93
CA GLY A 176 12.22 -9.20 3.09
C GLY A 176 10.98 -10.07 2.87
N ALA A 177 9.87 -9.42 2.54
CA ALA A 177 8.59 -10.09 2.38
C ALA A 177 8.66 -11.20 1.33
N LYS A 178 7.92 -12.29 1.53
CA LYS A 178 7.86 -13.36 0.52
C LYS A 178 7.36 -12.82 -0.81
N ARG A 179 6.34 -11.96 -0.77
CA ARG A 179 5.79 -11.28 -1.95
C ARG A 179 5.06 -9.99 -1.59
N LEU A 180 4.93 -9.08 -2.56
CA LEU A 180 4.05 -7.93 -2.52
C LEU A 180 2.89 -8.15 -3.49
N ILE A 181 1.64 -7.97 -3.03
CA ILE A 181 0.43 -8.11 -3.85
C ILE A 181 -0.35 -6.80 -3.83
N PHE A 182 -0.60 -6.24 -5.00
CA PHE A 182 -1.51 -5.11 -5.20
C PHE A 182 -2.88 -5.61 -5.61
N LEU A 183 -3.90 -5.37 -4.79
CA LEU A 183 -5.31 -5.53 -5.15
C LEU A 183 -5.78 -4.23 -5.81
N THR A 184 -6.16 -4.30 -7.08
CA THR A 184 -6.51 -3.15 -7.90
C THR A 184 -7.87 -3.36 -8.58
N ASP A 185 -8.34 -2.34 -9.29
CA ASP A 185 -9.54 -2.37 -10.13
C ASP A 185 -9.21 -2.61 -11.62
N VAL A 186 -8.00 -3.05 -11.90
CA VAL A 186 -7.55 -3.41 -13.25
C VAL A 186 -6.95 -4.82 -13.26
N PRO A 187 -7.03 -5.56 -14.38
CA PRO A 187 -6.59 -6.96 -14.44
C PRO A 187 -5.08 -7.15 -14.32
N GLY A 188 -4.29 -6.07 -14.40
CA GLY A 188 -2.83 -6.09 -14.38
C GLY A 188 -2.24 -4.98 -15.23
N ILE A 189 -0.96 -5.08 -15.56
CA ILE A 189 -0.28 -4.15 -16.47
C ILE A 189 -0.61 -4.57 -17.92
N MET A 190 -1.10 -3.62 -18.71
CA MET A 190 -1.45 -3.87 -20.12
C MET A 190 -0.33 -3.39 -21.05
N ASP A 191 -0.16 -4.08 -22.17
CA ASP A 191 0.66 -3.61 -23.30
C ASP A 191 -0.09 -2.54 -24.10
N GLY A 192 0.57 -1.97 -25.12
CA GLY A 192 -0.03 -0.97 -26.02
C GLY A 192 -1.23 -1.46 -26.83
N ASN A 193 -1.52 -2.77 -26.81
CA ASN A 193 -2.67 -3.40 -27.48
C ASN A 193 -3.78 -3.78 -26.48
N GLY A 194 -3.67 -3.40 -25.23
CA GLY A 194 -4.66 -3.71 -24.18
C GLY A 194 -4.62 -5.16 -23.67
N ARG A 195 -3.52 -5.89 -23.89
CA ARG A 195 -3.34 -7.26 -23.39
C ARG A 195 -2.58 -7.24 -22.06
N VAL A 196 -3.03 -8.01 -21.09
CA VAL A 196 -2.33 -8.13 -19.81
C VAL A 196 -0.98 -8.82 -19.99
N LEU A 197 0.07 -8.16 -19.53
CA LEU A 197 1.43 -8.70 -19.47
C LEU A 197 1.52 -9.62 -18.24
N LYS A 198 1.45 -10.93 -18.45
CA LYS A 198 1.43 -11.93 -17.37
C LYS A 198 2.74 -11.94 -16.56
N HIS A 199 3.88 -11.72 -17.20
CA HIS A 199 5.19 -11.75 -16.57
C HIS A 199 6.07 -10.60 -17.05
N LEU A 200 6.72 -9.94 -16.09
CA LEU A 200 7.70 -8.89 -16.35
C LEU A 200 8.95 -9.16 -15.52
N ASP A 201 10.13 -9.11 -16.14
CA ASP A 201 11.38 -8.96 -15.43
C ASP A 201 11.65 -7.50 -15.08
N LYS A 202 12.62 -7.28 -14.19
CA LYS A 202 13.04 -5.93 -13.75
C LYS A 202 13.40 -5.02 -14.94
N ARG A 203 14.04 -5.55 -15.97
CA ARG A 203 14.46 -4.78 -17.16
C ARG A 203 13.26 -4.29 -17.95
N ARG A 204 12.32 -5.18 -18.28
CA ARG A 204 11.09 -4.82 -19.03
C ARG A 204 10.21 -3.88 -18.21
N ALA A 205 10.11 -4.09 -16.91
CA ALA A 205 9.37 -3.20 -16.01
C ALA A 205 9.96 -1.78 -15.99
N ASN A 206 11.29 -1.63 -15.96
CA ASN A 206 11.94 -0.32 -16.05
C ASN A 206 11.73 0.35 -17.43
N ILE A 207 11.71 -0.42 -18.52
CA ILE A 207 11.40 0.13 -19.86
C ILE A 207 9.96 0.66 -19.88
N LEU A 208 9.00 -0.05 -19.29
CA LEU A 208 7.60 0.39 -19.20
C LEU A 208 7.44 1.64 -18.37
N LEU A 209 8.14 1.76 -17.22
CA LEU A 209 8.13 2.98 -16.40
C LEU A 209 8.58 4.23 -17.14
N ASN A 210 9.49 4.08 -18.09
CA ASN A 210 10.04 5.19 -18.88
C ASN A 210 9.33 5.33 -20.26
N SER A 211 8.21 4.64 -20.45
CA SER A 211 7.41 4.69 -21.68
C SER A 211 6.07 5.37 -21.44
N ASP A 212 5.42 5.81 -22.52
CA ASP A 212 4.04 6.36 -22.46
C ASP A 212 2.96 5.26 -22.40
N ILE A 213 3.35 3.98 -22.30
CA ILE A 213 2.41 2.83 -22.27
C ILE A 213 1.66 2.77 -20.94
N ILE A 214 2.32 3.07 -19.83
CA ILE A 214 1.69 3.13 -18.53
C ILE A 214 1.56 4.57 -18.03
N SER A 215 0.47 4.86 -17.34
CA SER A 215 0.17 6.21 -16.87
C SER A 215 -0.56 6.20 -15.51
N GLY A 216 -0.70 7.36 -14.92
CA GLY A 216 -1.49 7.58 -13.70
C GLY A 216 -1.05 6.70 -12.54
N GLY A 217 -2.04 6.07 -11.89
CA GLY A 217 -1.81 5.23 -10.70
C GLY A 217 -1.04 3.93 -10.94
N MET A 218 -0.78 3.53 -12.20
CA MET A 218 0.02 2.33 -12.48
C MET A 218 1.52 2.59 -12.27
N ILE A 219 1.98 3.82 -12.51
CA ILE A 219 3.40 4.21 -12.34
C ILE A 219 3.88 3.95 -10.90
N PRO A 220 3.25 4.51 -9.84
CA PRO A 220 3.69 4.25 -8.47
C PRO A 220 3.57 2.78 -8.06
N LYS A 221 2.62 2.02 -8.62
CA LYS A 221 2.50 0.59 -8.35
C LYS A 221 3.66 -0.21 -8.93
N LEU A 222 4.01 0.06 -10.19
CA LEU A 222 5.14 -0.64 -10.82
C LEU A 222 6.47 -0.26 -10.17
N ASP A 223 6.67 1.02 -9.80
CA ASP A 223 7.85 1.45 -9.05
C ASP A 223 7.94 0.74 -7.68
N ALA A 224 6.84 0.64 -6.95
CA ALA A 224 6.78 -0.08 -5.69
C ALA A 224 7.07 -1.59 -5.86
N CYS A 225 6.58 -2.21 -6.93
CA CYS A 225 6.93 -3.60 -7.26
C CYS A 225 8.44 -3.75 -7.48
N LEU A 226 9.07 -2.83 -8.22
CA LEU A 226 10.51 -2.85 -8.48
C LEU A 226 11.35 -2.71 -7.21
N ARG A 227 10.91 -1.89 -6.26
CA ARG A 227 11.54 -1.78 -4.93
C ARG A 227 11.39 -3.07 -4.13
N ALA A 228 10.20 -3.64 -4.10
CA ALA A 228 9.92 -4.87 -3.35
C ALA A 228 10.75 -6.06 -3.84
N ILE A 229 10.86 -6.27 -5.14
CA ILE A 229 11.60 -7.43 -5.72
C ILE A 229 13.14 -7.37 -5.51
N GLU A 230 13.66 -6.30 -4.89
CA GLU A 230 15.06 -6.30 -4.44
C GLU A 230 15.32 -7.35 -3.36
N THR A 231 14.31 -7.64 -2.54
CA THR A 231 14.39 -8.57 -1.40
C THR A 231 13.29 -9.64 -1.42
N SER A 232 12.19 -9.43 -2.13
CA SER A 232 11.07 -10.36 -2.25
C SER A 232 11.24 -11.32 -3.44
N GLU A 233 10.60 -12.48 -3.38
CA GLU A 233 10.61 -13.45 -4.49
C GLU A 233 10.00 -12.84 -5.76
N TYR A 234 8.87 -12.15 -5.62
CA TYR A 234 8.19 -11.45 -6.70
C TYR A 234 7.16 -10.45 -6.14
N ALA A 235 6.65 -9.60 -7.02
CA ALA A 235 5.48 -8.77 -6.76
C ALA A 235 4.38 -9.05 -7.79
N GLU A 236 3.12 -8.83 -7.43
CA GLU A 236 1.97 -9.07 -8.32
C GLU A 236 0.98 -7.90 -8.27
N ILE A 237 0.42 -7.59 -9.43
CA ILE A 237 -0.69 -6.64 -9.59
C ILE A 237 -1.87 -7.43 -10.13
N ILE A 238 -2.96 -7.50 -9.37
CA ILE A 238 -4.13 -8.32 -9.69
C ILE A 238 -5.43 -7.51 -9.58
N ASP A 239 -6.48 -7.98 -10.25
CA ASP A 239 -7.83 -7.46 -10.09
C ASP A 239 -8.44 -8.00 -8.78
N GLY A 240 -8.56 -7.13 -7.78
CA GLY A 240 -9.12 -7.47 -6.48
C GLY A 240 -10.66 -7.52 -6.43
N ARG A 241 -11.35 -7.21 -7.52
CA ARG A 241 -12.83 -7.20 -7.58
C ARG A 241 -13.42 -8.59 -7.73
N HIS A 242 -12.62 -9.57 -8.12
CA HIS A 242 -13.06 -10.96 -8.23
C HIS A 242 -13.09 -11.64 -6.86
N PRO A 243 -14.09 -12.50 -6.60
CA PRO A 243 -14.12 -13.31 -5.40
C PRO A 243 -12.84 -14.15 -5.26
N GLU A 244 -12.32 -14.25 -4.03
CA GLU A 244 -11.12 -15.03 -3.70
C GLU A 244 -9.85 -14.65 -4.47
N ALA A 245 -9.80 -13.43 -5.04
CA ALA A 245 -8.68 -12.98 -5.86
C ALA A 245 -7.33 -13.07 -5.12
N LEU A 246 -7.30 -12.69 -3.84
CA LEU A 246 -6.10 -12.75 -3.03
C LEU A 246 -5.71 -14.21 -2.72
N LEU A 247 -6.66 -15.07 -2.36
CA LEU A 247 -6.41 -16.48 -2.10
C LEU A 247 -5.89 -17.20 -3.33
N ASN A 248 -6.51 -17.01 -4.48
CA ASN A 248 -6.09 -17.58 -5.76
C ASN A 248 -4.67 -17.11 -6.12
N CYS A 249 -4.37 -15.82 -5.92
CA CYS A 249 -3.04 -15.27 -6.14
C CYS A 249 -2.00 -15.94 -5.21
N VAL A 250 -2.31 -16.10 -3.93
CA VAL A 250 -1.40 -16.76 -2.96
C VAL A 250 -1.16 -18.23 -3.34
N ASN A 251 -2.17 -18.91 -3.87
CA ASN A 251 -2.09 -20.30 -4.35
C ASN A 251 -1.40 -20.45 -5.71
N GLY A 252 -1.05 -19.34 -6.38
CA GLY A 252 -0.38 -19.34 -7.69
C GLY A 252 -1.32 -19.35 -8.89
N GLU A 253 -2.62 -19.13 -8.67
CA GLU A 253 -3.68 -19.12 -9.67
C GLU A 253 -4.09 -17.69 -10.07
N SER A 254 -3.11 -16.79 -10.24
CA SER A 254 -3.36 -15.38 -10.55
C SER A 254 -3.41 -15.13 -12.05
N ASP A 255 -4.39 -14.34 -12.47
CA ASP A 255 -4.52 -13.82 -13.83
C ASP A 255 -3.86 -12.44 -14.03
N GLY A 256 -3.23 -11.88 -13.01
CA GLY A 256 -2.59 -10.57 -13.02
C GLY A 256 -1.23 -10.52 -13.72
N THR A 257 -0.45 -9.51 -13.34
CA THR A 257 0.94 -9.33 -13.77
C THR A 257 1.88 -9.67 -12.64
N ARG A 258 2.77 -10.64 -12.86
CA ARG A 258 3.87 -10.99 -11.95
C ARG A 258 5.16 -10.31 -12.37
N ILE A 259 5.80 -9.62 -11.43
CA ILE A 259 7.07 -8.91 -11.61
C ILE A 259 8.14 -9.64 -10.81
N VAL A 260 9.26 -9.98 -11.46
CA VAL A 260 10.39 -10.72 -10.86
C VAL A 260 11.71 -10.01 -11.09
N ASN A 261 12.70 -10.31 -10.27
CA ASN A 261 14.04 -9.71 -10.41
C ASN A 261 14.76 -10.24 -11.68
N ARG A 262 14.67 -11.55 -11.92
CA ARG A 262 15.20 -12.23 -13.14
C ARG A 262 14.31 -13.45 -13.46
N PHE A 263 14.18 -13.78 -14.72
CA PHE A 263 13.67 -15.08 -15.17
C PHE A 263 14.80 -16.09 -15.14
#